data_dc0ee168bf051045512d7262748ac4e6
#
_entry.id   dc0ee168bf051045512d7262748ac4e6
#
_cell.length_a   1.000
_cell.length_b   1.000
_cell.length_c   1.000
_cell.angle_alpha   90.00
_cell.angle_beta   90.00
_cell.angle_gamma   90.00
#
_symmetry.space_group_name_H-M   'P 1'
#
loop_
_entity.id
_entity.type
_entity.pdbx_description
1 polymer ?
#
loop_
_entity_poly.entity_id
_entity_poly.type
_entity_poly.pdbx_seq_one_letter_code
_entity_poly.pdbx_strand_id
1 'polypeptide(L)'
;SSSLRGIAAFIQRLKWFFFKFRSKTICKIPDKGFYKREMSLIIADFQILFYQTKYAELEVEIDTLEKELANKDAAEMARQMADTSMKFLKNQLFHTYGNNHDKPIFTLPDLKNNWREVQKEYPIILSTTFSSLSSLQRDAVYDYIIMDEASQVSVETGALALSCAKNAIIVGDTMQLPNVVTEENKEKLNFIANACLIKPEYDCANMSFLQSICKVIPNIPQTLLREHYRCHPRIINFCNQKFYGGDLVIMTR
;
A
#
# COMPACT_ATOMS: atom_id res chain seq x y z
N SER A 1 40.99 40.55 19.22
CA SER A 1 40.62 39.20 18.74
C SER A 1 41.02 38.06 19.70
N SER A 2 41.98 38.27 20.63
CA SER A 2 42.37 37.25 21.62
C SER A 2 41.34 37.07 22.74
N SER A 3 40.64 38.11 23.16
CA SER A 3 39.62 38.07 24.20
C SER A 3 38.37 37.27 23.83
N LEU A 4 37.94 37.33 22.55
CA LEU A 4 36.80 36.56 22.05
C LEU A 4 37.06 35.03 22.02
N ARG A 5 38.28 34.60 21.73
CA ARG A 5 38.66 33.19 21.80
C ARG A 5 38.70 32.68 23.23
N GLY A 6 39.10 33.48 24.20
CA GLY A 6 39.08 33.16 25.62
C GLY A 6 37.65 32.98 26.14
N ILE A 7 36.73 33.85 25.78
CA ILE A 7 35.31 33.79 26.17
C ILE A 7 34.62 32.54 25.55
N ALA A 8 34.88 32.24 24.28
CA ALA A 8 34.35 31.06 23.63
C ALA A 8 34.85 29.77 24.29
N ALA A 9 36.14 29.68 24.61
CA ALA A 9 36.72 28.56 25.33
C ALA A 9 36.13 28.37 26.76
N PHE A 10 35.88 29.47 27.44
CA PHE A 10 35.25 29.48 28.78
C PHE A 10 33.80 28.98 28.68
N ILE A 11 33.01 29.47 27.75
CA ILE A 11 31.61 29.01 27.53
C ILE A 11 31.57 27.51 27.19
N GLN A 12 32.53 27.05 26.35
CA GLN A 12 32.60 25.62 26.01
C GLN A 12 32.96 24.75 27.20
N ARG A 13 33.88 25.20 28.08
CA ARG A 13 34.20 24.55 29.35
C ARG A 13 32.99 24.49 30.30
N LEU A 14 32.22 25.58 30.38
CA LEU A 14 31.03 25.65 31.20
C LEU A 14 29.94 24.69 30.69
N LYS A 15 29.68 24.68 29.39
CA LYS A 15 28.77 23.72 28.75
C LYS A 15 29.18 22.27 29.02
N TRP A 16 30.49 21.98 28.92
CA TRP A 16 31.03 20.64 29.20
C TRP A 16 30.90 20.27 30.68
N PHE A 17 31.06 21.20 31.61
CA PHE A 17 30.84 20.98 33.05
C PHE A 17 29.37 20.65 33.32
N PHE A 18 28.43 21.41 32.80
CA PHE A 18 26.99 21.14 32.94
C PHE A 18 26.60 19.81 32.27
N PHE A 19 27.17 19.47 31.14
CA PHE A 19 26.95 18.18 30.50
C PHE A 19 27.42 17.02 31.39
N LYS A 20 28.62 17.10 31.97
CA LYS A 20 29.13 16.10 32.92
C LYS A 20 28.25 15.94 34.15
N PHE A 21 27.83 17.08 34.73
CA PHE A 21 26.95 17.06 35.89
C PHE A 21 25.62 16.40 35.57
N ARG A 22 25.00 16.79 34.48
CA ARG A 22 23.73 16.23 34.01
C ARG A 22 23.84 14.74 33.65
N SER A 23 24.89 14.33 32.96
CA SER A 23 25.13 12.93 32.62
C SER A 23 25.34 12.06 33.86
N LYS A 24 26.09 12.57 34.84
CA LYS A 24 26.30 11.84 36.10
C LYS A 24 25.02 11.65 36.89
N THR A 25 24.15 12.67 36.89
CA THR A 25 22.92 12.68 37.70
C THR A 25 21.78 11.93 37.03
N ILE A 26 21.60 12.14 35.71
CA ILE A 26 20.49 11.55 34.92
C ILE A 26 20.85 10.16 34.42
N CYS A 27 22.04 10.00 33.83
CA CYS A 27 22.46 8.73 33.22
C CYS A 27 23.20 7.81 34.19
N LYS A 28 23.44 8.26 35.45
CA LYS A 28 24.16 7.51 36.50
C LYS A 28 25.50 6.93 36.04
N ILE A 29 26.27 7.66 35.22
CA ILE A 29 27.58 7.23 34.71
C ILE A 29 28.62 7.50 35.82
N PRO A 30 29.08 6.49 36.56
CA PRO A 30 29.96 6.70 37.72
C PRO A 30 31.43 6.85 37.35
N ASP A 31 31.84 6.40 36.16
CA ASP A 31 33.26 6.29 35.78
C ASP A 31 33.85 7.65 35.37
N LYS A 32 34.84 8.08 36.15
CA LYS A 32 35.62 9.30 35.83
C LYS A 32 36.49 9.12 34.56
N GLY A 33 36.80 7.91 34.17
CA GLY A 33 37.54 7.56 32.96
C GLY A 33 36.74 7.76 31.70
N PHE A 34 35.40 7.63 31.76
CA PHE A 34 34.51 7.80 30.64
C PHE A 34 34.72 9.15 29.89
N TYR A 35 34.85 10.24 30.65
CA TYR A 35 35.02 11.58 30.07
C TYR A 35 36.44 11.88 29.56
N LYS A 36 37.39 10.97 29.75
CA LYS A 36 38.77 11.05 29.22
C LYS A 36 38.95 10.28 27.93
N ARG A 37 37.97 9.44 27.57
CA ARG A 37 38.00 8.65 26.33
C ARG A 37 37.79 9.53 25.12
N GLU A 38 38.28 9.10 23.98
CA GLU A 38 38.04 9.74 22.70
C GLU A 38 36.55 9.68 22.34
N MET A 39 35.99 10.78 21.83
CA MET A 39 34.55 10.89 21.55
C MET A 39 34.07 9.84 20.56
N SER A 40 34.90 9.50 19.56
CA SER A 40 34.60 8.44 18.57
C SER A 40 34.36 7.08 19.23
N LEU A 41 35.15 6.71 20.23
CA LEU A 41 34.99 5.45 20.97
C LEU A 41 33.73 5.48 21.85
N ILE A 42 33.43 6.62 22.47
CA ILE A 42 32.21 6.79 23.26
C ILE A 42 30.97 6.62 22.39
N ILE A 43 30.97 7.24 21.19
CA ILE A 43 29.87 7.10 20.24
C ILE A 43 29.70 5.65 19.79
N ALA A 44 30.80 4.95 19.47
CA ALA A 44 30.77 3.55 19.07
C ALA A 44 30.20 2.65 20.20
N ASP A 45 30.63 2.86 21.46
CA ASP A 45 30.11 2.12 22.60
C ASP A 45 28.61 2.36 22.81
N PHE A 46 28.13 3.60 22.64
CA PHE A 46 26.71 3.91 22.75
C PHE A 46 25.90 3.30 21.58
N GLN A 47 26.46 3.27 20.39
CA GLN A 47 25.80 2.60 19.26
C GLN A 47 25.66 1.09 19.53
N ILE A 48 26.74 0.44 20.00
CA ILE A 48 26.69 -0.98 20.36
C ILE A 48 25.64 -1.23 21.44
N LEU A 49 25.64 -0.44 22.51
CA LEU A 49 24.70 -0.57 23.62
C LEU A 49 23.25 -0.34 23.14
N PHE A 50 23.02 0.65 22.28
CA PHE A 50 21.72 0.92 21.69
C PHE A 50 21.19 -0.29 20.91
N TYR A 51 22.02 -0.85 20.02
CA TYR A 51 21.61 -2.01 19.23
C TYR A 51 21.41 -3.26 20.09
N GLN A 52 22.25 -3.50 21.08
CA GLN A 52 22.07 -4.61 22.02
C GLN A 52 20.77 -4.47 22.82
N THR A 53 20.47 -3.27 23.33
CA THR A 53 19.23 -3.02 24.06
C THR A 53 18.02 -3.18 23.16
N LYS A 54 18.09 -2.62 21.93
CA LYS A 54 16.99 -2.70 20.97
C LYS A 54 16.75 -4.13 20.50
N TYR A 55 17.81 -4.89 20.32
CA TYR A 55 17.70 -6.31 19.98
C TYR A 55 16.99 -7.10 21.10
N ALA A 56 17.39 -6.90 22.35
CA ALA A 56 16.75 -7.55 23.50
C ALA A 56 15.27 -7.14 23.66
N GLU A 57 14.92 -5.85 23.43
CA GLU A 57 13.54 -5.40 23.43
C GLU A 57 12.71 -6.12 22.35
N LEU A 58 13.23 -6.22 21.13
CA LEU A 58 12.55 -6.89 20.03
C LEU A 58 12.39 -8.41 20.26
N GLU A 59 13.39 -9.07 20.86
CA GLU A 59 13.26 -10.49 21.23
C GLU A 59 12.12 -10.72 22.23
N VAL A 60 11.98 -9.85 23.24
CA VAL A 60 10.89 -9.93 24.22
C VAL A 60 9.54 -9.68 23.56
N GLU A 61 9.48 -8.72 22.63
CA GLU A 61 8.24 -8.41 21.89
C GLU A 61 7.83 -9.59 20.99
N ILE A 62 8.77 -10.20 20.26
CA ILE A 62 8.55 -11.40 19.45
C ILE A 62 8.02 -12.54 20.31
N ASP A 63 8.70 -12.88 21.41
CA ASP A 63 8.28 -13.96 22.32
C ASP A 63 6.86 -13.72 22.89
N THR A 64 6.54 -12.47 23.19
CA THR A 64 5.20 -12.08 23.67
C THR A 64 4.14 -12.31 22.59
N LEU A 65 4.40 -11.84 21.36
CA LEU A 65 3.50 -12.01 20.23
C LEU A 65 3.34 -13.50 19.82
N GLU A 66 4.42 -14.28 19.85
CA GLU A 66 4.36 -15.71 19.59
C GLU A 66 3.50 -16.46 20.63
N LYS A 67 3.63 -16.10 21.90
CA LYS A 67 2.77 -16.66 22.96
C LYS A 67 1.30 -16.28 22.80
N GLU A 68 1.02 -15.03 22.43
CA GLU A 68 -0.35 -14.59 22.13
C GLU A 68 -0.95 -15.34 20.94
N LEU A 69 -0.19 -15.54 19.87
CA LEU A 69 -0.61 -16.30 18.70
C LEU A 69 -0.85 -17.78 19.03
N ALA A 70 0.06 -18.40 19.79
CA ALA A 70 -0.09 -19.78 20.21
C ALA A 70 -1.34 -19.99 21.09
N ASN A 71 -1.63 -19.05 21.99
CA ASN A 71 -2.81 -19.12 22.85
C ASN A 71 -4.13 -18.93 22.07
N LYS A 72 -4.12 -18.27 20.91
CA LYS A 72 -5.31 -18.06 20.08
C LYS A 72 -5.53 -19.14 19.04
N ASP A 73 -4.58 -20.06 18.86
CA ASP A 73 -4.60 -21.08 17.80
C ASP A 73 -5.05 -20.50 16.44
N ALA A 74 -4.26 -19.58 15.91
CA ALA A 74 -4.59 -18.86 14.68
C ALA A 74 -4.86 -19.79 13.49
N ALA A 75 -4.22 -20.97 13.45
CA ALA A 75 -4.44 -21.99 12.43
C ALA A 75 -5.83 -22.63 12.56
N GLU A 76 -6.26 -22.93 13.78
CA GLU A 76 -7.61 -23.46 14.02
C GLU A 76 -8.68 -22.40 13.72
N MET A 77 -8.47 -21.15 14.13
CA MET A 77 -9.39 -20.05 13.80
C MET A 77 -9.52 -19.86 12.28
N ALA A 78 -8.42 -19.94 11.54
CA ALA A 78 -8.45 -19.85 10.07
C ALA A 78 -9.24 -21.01 9.44
N ARG A 79 -9.07 -22.24 9.93
CA ARG A 79 -9.87 -23.42 9.51
C ARG A 79 -11.35 -23.24 9.81
N GLN A 80 -11.69 -22.83 11.04
CA GLN A 80 -13.08 -22.58 11.44
C GLN A 80 -13.72 -21.47 10.60
N MET A 81 -12.99 -20.41 10.28
CA MET A 81 -13.46 -19.35 9.39
C MET A 81 -13.72 -19.89 7.97
N ALA A 82 -12.80 -20.68 7.41
CA ALA A 82 -12.98 -21.30 6.10
C ALA A 82 -14.18 -22.25 6.06
N ASP A 83 -14.32 -23.12 7.06
CA ASP A 83 -15.45 -24.06 7.19
C ASP A 83 -16.79 -23.34 7.36
N THR A 84 -16.82 -22.29 8.17
CA THR A 84 -18.03 -21.49 8.39
C THR A 84 -18.41 -20.72 7.14
N SER A 85 -17.44 -20.13 6.44
CA SER A 85 -17.66 -19.45 5.17
C SER A 85 -18.18 -20.41 4.09
N MET A 86 -17.64 -21.62 4.04
CA MET A 86 -18.12 -22.65 3.11
C MET A 86 -19.53 -23.13 3.43
N LYS A 87 -19.87 -23.31 4.71
CA LYS A 87 -21.24 -23.63 5.14
C LYS A 87 -22.21 -22.52 4.79
N PHE A 88 -21.83 -21.27 5.02
CA PHE A 88 -22.62 -20.11 4.65
C PHE A 88 -22.87 -20.06 3.14
N LEU A 89 -21.83 -20.22 2.32
CA LEU A 89 -21.94 -20.25 0.86
C LEU A 89 -22.87 -21.37 0.39
N LYS A 90 -22.69 -22.59 0.89
CA LYS A 90 -23.57 -23.73 0.56
C LYS A 90 -25.03 -23.47 0.92
N ASN A 91 -25.26 -22.85 2.08
CA ASN A 91 -26.60 -22.47 2.50
C ASN A 91 -27.23 -21.42 1.58
N GLN A 92 -26.48 -20.40 1.20
CA GLN A 92 -26.95 -19.38 0.26
C GLN A 92 -27.26 -19.99 -1.11
N LEU A 93 -26.38 -20.84 -1.64
CA LEU A 93 -26.62 -21.54 -2.91
C LEU A 93 -27.84 -22.43 -2.84
N PHE A 94 -28.04 -23.16 -1.72
CA PHE A 94 -29.21 -23.97 -1.53
C PHE A 94 -30.52 -23.17 -1.50
N HIS A 95 -30.52 -22.02 -0.78
CA HIS A 95 -31.69 -21.12 -0.76
C HIS A 95 -32.01 -20.54 -2.12
N THR A 96 -30.97 -20.22 -2.90
CA THR A 96 -31.16 -19.61 -4.22
C THR A 96 -31.56 -20.63 -5.29
N TYR A 97 -30.97 -21.82 -5.26
CA TYR A 97 -31.05 -22.80 -6.35
C TYR A 97 -31.60 -24.17 -5.94
N GLY A 98 -31.79 -24.43 -4.63
CA GLY A 98 -32.11 -25.77 -4.13
C GLY A 98 -33.43 -26.37 -4.63
N ASN A 99 -34.38 -25.52 -5.01
CA ASN A 99 -35.69 -25.92 -5.56
C ASN A 99 -35.86 -25.61 -7.04
N ASN A 100 -34.87 -25.02 -7.69
CA ASN A 100 -34.93 -24.65 -9.10
C ASN A 100 -33.62 -25.06 -9.80
N HIS A 101 -33.72 -26.09 -10.63
CA HIS A 101 -32.57 -26.63 -11.36
C HIS A 101 -32.37 -25.97 -12.74
N ASP A 102 -33.36 -25.21 -13.21
CA ASP A 102 -33.30 -24.56 -14.50
C ASP A 102 -32.65 -23.18 -14.37
N LYS A 103 -31.40 -23.08 -14.82
CA LYS A 103 -30.73 -21.78 -14.92
C LYS A 103 -31.28 -21.00 -16.09
N PRO A 104 -31.60 -19.71 -15.91
CA PRO A 104 -32.04 -18.87 -16.98
C PRO A 104 -30.94 -18.74 -18.05
N ILE A 105 -31.33 -18.85 -19.30
CA ILE A 105 -30.44 -18.62 -20.44
C ILE A 105 -30.69 -17.19 -20.92
N PHE A 106 -29.64 -16.37 -20.86
CA PHE A 106 -29.71 -14.98 -21.31
C PHE A 106 -29.12 -14.82 -22.72
N THR A 107 -29.76 -13.95 -23.49
CA THR A 107 -29.30 -13.53 -24.83
C THR A 107 -28.62 -12.16 -24.75
N LEU A 108 -27.91 -11.77 -25.82
CA LEU A 108 -27.29 -10.43 -25.87
C LEU A 108 -28.29 -9.27 -25.65
N PRO A 109 -29.53 -9.30 -26.17
CA PRO A 109 -30.54 -8.29 -25.81
C PRO A 109 -30.86 -8.24 -24.31
N ASP A 110 -30.83 -9.38 -23.61
CA ASP A 110 -31.16 -9.41 -22.16
C ASP A 110 -30.14 -8.64 -21.33
N LEU A 111 -28.86 -8.61 -21.74
CA LEU A 111 -27.83 -7.81 -21.08
C LEU A 111 -28.21 -6.31 -21.00
N LYS A 112 -28.99 -5.83 -21.96
CA LYS A 112 -29.43 -4.43 -22.01
C LYS A 112 -30.85 -4.25 -21.45
N ASN A 113 -31.76 -5.17 -21.73
CA ASN A 113 -33.19 -5.01 -21.40
C ASN A 113 -33.55 -5.62 -20.05
N ASN A 114 -32.88 -6.71 -19.66
CA ASN A 114 -33.15 -7.49 -18.44
C ASN A 114 -31.93 -7.55 -17.51
N TRP A 115 -31.05 -6.53 -17.56
CA TRP A 115 -29.76 -6.54 -16.87
C TRP A 115 -29.85 -6.86 -15.37
N ARG A 116 -30.96 -6.48 -14.70
CA ARG A 116 -31.14 -6.77 -13.27
C ARG A 116 -31.24 -8.28 -13.00
N GLU A 117 -31.95 -9.01 -13.84
CA GLU A 117 -32.07 -10.47 -13.72
C GLU A 117 -30.75 -11.17 -14.10
N VAL A 118 -30.06 -10.63 -15.12
CA VAL A 118 -28.71 -11.08 -15.48
C VAL A 118 -27.75 -10.88 -14.30
N GLN A 119 -27.78 -9.72 -13.64
CA GLN A 119 -26.87 -9.40 -12.53
C GLN A 119 -27.18 -10.24 -11.27
N LYS A 120 -28.44 -10.61 -11.06
CA LYS A 120 -28.78 -11.55 -9.96
C LYS A 120 -28.18 -12.92 -10.16
N GLU A 121 -28.20 -13.44 -11.39
CA GLU A 121 -27.64 -14.74 -11.72
C GLU A 121 -26.11 -14.70 -11.87
N TYR A 122 -25.60 -13.62 -12.47
CA TYR A 122 -24.18 -13.37 -12.71
C TYR A 122 -23.72 -12.07 -12.02
N PRO A 123 -23.47 -12.10 -10.70
CA PRO A 123 -23.12 -10.91 -9.94
C PRO A 123 -21.72 -10.37 -10.25
N ILE A 124 -20.87 -11.17 -10.91
CA ILE A 124 -19.51 -10.77 -11.31
C ILE A 124 -19.47 -10.61 -12.82
N ILE A 125 -19.20 -9.39 -13.27
CA ILE A 125 -19.07 -9.05 -14.69
C ILE A 125 -17.60 -8.74 -14.98
N LEU A 126 -17.00 -9.48 -15.90
CA LEU A 126 -15.64 -9.23 -16.38
C LEU A 126 -15.69 -8.34 -17.63
N SER A 127 -14.91 -7.27 -17.61
CA SER A 127 -14.87 -6.30 -18.70
C SER A 127 -13.51 -5.61 -18.77
N THR A 128 -13.21 -4.98 -19.92
CA THR A 128 -12.15 -3.97 -19.96
C THR A 128 -12.65 -2.65 -19.38
N THR A 129 -11.74 -1.78 -18.96
CA THR A 129 -12.10 -0.43 -18.48
C THR A 129 -12.90 0.35 -19.52
N PHE A 130 -12.56 0.19 -20.80
CA PHE A 130 -13.25 0.84 -21.90
C PHE A 130 -14.69 0.31 -22.11
N SER A 131 -14.91 -0.98 -21.93
CA SER A 131 -16.21 -1.63 -22.18
C SER A 131 -17.10 -1.70 -20.94
N SER A 132 -16.61 -1.30 -19.78
CA SER A 132 -17.33 -1.46 -18.50
C SER A 132 -18.69 -0.78 -18.50
N LEU A 133 -18.80 0.44 -19.03
CA LEU A 133 -20.05 1.19 -19.13
C LEU A 133 -21.05 0.57 -20.13
N SER A 134 -20.56 -0.13 -21.14
CA SER A 134 -21.39 -0.71 -22.21
C SER A 134 -21.68 -2.20 -22.02
N SER A 135 -21.10 -2.85 -21.03
CA SER A 135 -21.26 -4.28 -20.77
C SER A 135 -22.67 -4.67 -20.39
N LEU A 136 -23.38 -3.77 -19.70
CA LEU A 136 -24.79 -3.90 -19.38
C LEU A 136 -25.56 -2.67 -19.89
N GLN A 137 -26.77 -2.46 -19.42
CA GLN A 137 -27.52 -1.24 -19.69
C GLN A 137 -26.79 -0.01 -19.10
N ARG A 138 -26.93 1.15 -19.75
CA ARG A 138 -26.24 2.39 -19.35
C ARG A 138 -26.52 2.83 -17.92
N ASP A 139 -27.71 2.52 -17.40
CA ASP A 139 -28.15 2.86 -16.04
C ASP A 139 -27.77 1.80 -15.00
N ALA A 140 -27.05 0.73 -15.41
CA ALA A 140 -26.57 -0.29 -14.50
C ALA A 140 -25.43 0.27 -13.64
N VAL A 141 -25.63 0.27 -12.33
CA VAL A 141 -24.64 0.71 -11.35
C VAL A 141 -24.23 -0.50 -10.53
N TYR A 142 -22.95 -0.85 -10.59
CA TYR A 142 -22.36 -1.92 -9.80
C TYR A 142 -22.15 -1.47 -8.35
N ASP A 143 -22.19 -2.39 -7.41
CA ASP A 143 -21.84 -2.06 -6.03
C ASP A 143 -20.34 -1.80 -5.88
N TYR A 144 -19.52 -2.58 -6.59
CA TYR A 144 -18.06 -2.46 -6.60
C TYR A 144 -17.51 -2.57 -8.02
N ILE A 145 -16.47 -1.80 -8.30
CA ILE A 145 -15.54 -2.04 -9.38
C ILE A 145 -14.18 -2.40 -8.79
N ILE A 146 -13.59 -3.49 -9.30
CA ILE A 146 -12.22 -3.89 -8.99
C ILE A 146 -11.41 -3.69 -10.26
N MET A 147 -10.49 -2.75 -10.24
CA MET A 147 -9.64 -2.42 -11.38
C MET A 147 -8.23 -2.90 -11.08
N ASP A 148 -7.77 -3.89 -11.84
CA ASP A 148 -6.40 -4.41 -11.75
C ASP A 148 -5.50 -3.71 -12.77
N GLU A 149 -4.18 -3.70 -12.50
CA GLU A 149 -3.15 -3.05 -13.31
C GLU A 149 -3.45 -1.56 -13.61
N ALA A 150 -4.00 -0.84 -12.64
CA ALA A 150 -4.46 0.55 -12.82
C ALA A 150 -3.32 1.54 -13.15
N SER A 151 -2.07 1.16 -12.97
CA SER A 151 -0.90 1.90 -13.45
C SER A 151 -0.81 1.96 -14.98
N GLN A 152 -1.39 1.00 -15.68
CA GLN A 152 -1.42 0.93 -17.15
C GLN A 152 -2.73 1.48 -17.76
N VAL A 153 -3.66 1.89 -16.92
CA VAL A 153 -4.95 2.47 -17.35
C VAL A 153 -4.79 3.97 -17.55
N SER A 154 -5.33 4.49 -18.64
CA SER A 154 -5.39 5.94 -18.88
C SER A 154 -6.42 6.61 -17.98
N VAL A 155 -6.22 7.89 -17.68
CA VAL A 155 -7.08 8.65 -16.75
C VAL A 155 -8.53 8.67 -17.24
N GLU A 156 -8.74 8.90 -18.53
CA GLU A 156 -10.08 9.00 -19.13
C GLU A 156 -10.83 7.65 -19.11
N THR A 157 -10.16 6.53 -19.40
CA THR A 157 -10.83 5.22 -19.38
C THR A 157 -11.06 4.72 -17.96
N GLY A 158 -10.16 5.06 -17.05
CA GLY A 158 -10.36 4.80 -15.62
C GLY A 158 -11.53 5.57 -15.04
N ALA A 159 -11.67 6.86 -15.38
CA ALA A 159 -12.80 7.69 -14.97
C ALA A 159 -14.13 7.16 -15.52
N LEU A 160 -14.13 6.70 -16.79
CA LEU A 160 -15.30 6.06 -17.41
C LEU A 160 -15.72 4.82 -16.64
N ALA A 161 -14.76 3.96 -16.27
CA ALA A 161 -15.02 2.76 -15.50
C ALA A 161 -15.53 3.07 -14.09
N LEU A 162 -14.97 4.08 -13.40
CA LEU A 162 -15.48 4.53 -12.09
C LEU A 162 -16.93 4.99 -12.12
N SER A 163 -17.39 5.58 -13.24
CA SER A 163 -18.76 6.06 -13.35
C SER A 163 -19.82 4.94 -13.28
N CYS A 164 -19.39 3.68 -13.42
CA CYS A 164 -20.29 2.52 -13.40
C CYS A 164 -20.52 1.94 -12.00
N ALA A 165 -19.86 2.42 -10.93
CA ALA A 165 -19.91 1.77 -9.63
C ALA A 165 -20.02 2.76 -8.46
N LYS A 166 -20.56 2.28 -7.33
CA LYS A 166 -20.66 3.06 -6.08
C LYS A 166 -19.33 3.07 -5.30
N ASN A 167 -18.60 1.97 -5.36
CA ASN A 167 -17.35 1.77 -4.64
C ASN A 167 -16.29 1.27 -5.60
N ALA A 168 -15.01 1.59 -5.33
CA ALA A 168 -13.91 1.17 -6.16
C ALA A 168 -12.76 0.58 -5.34
N ILE A 169 -12.19 -0.52 -5.84
CA ILE A 169 -10.94 -1.09 -5.37
C ILE A 169 -9.96 -0.97 -6.53
N ILE A 170 -8.93 -0.15 -6.37
CA ILE A 170 -7.93 0.13 -7.40
C ILE A 170 -6.65 -0.61 -7.05
N VAL A 171 -6.30 -1.58 -7.87
CA VAL A 171 -5.09 -2.39 -7.71
C VAL A 171 -4.08 -1.97 -8.78
N GLY A 172 -2.84 -1.77 -8.39
CA GLY A 172 -1.78 -1.37 -9.30
C GLY A 172 -0.51 -0.97 -8.55
N ASP A 173 0.51 -0.63 -9.31
CA ASP A 173 1.83 -0.34 -8.79
C ASP A 173 2.42 0.88 -9.49
N THR A 174 2.63 1.96 -8.76
CA THR A 174 3.19 3.20 -9.30
C THR A 174 4.67 3.09 -9.65
N MET A 175 5.35 2.03 -9.23
CA MET A 175 6.76 1.75 -9.56
C MET A 175 6.91 0.90 -10.82
N GLN A 176 5.80 0.37 -11.36
CA GLN A 176 5.78 -0.28 -12.68
C GLN A 176 5.57 0.73 -13.80
N LEU A 177 5.75 0.26 -15.05
CA LEU A 177 5.58 1.11 -16.24
C LEU A 177 4.15 1.67 -16.27
N PRO A 178 4.01 3.00 -16.37
CA PRO A 178 2.71 3.64 -16.47
C PRO A 178 2.12 3.45 -17.88
N ASN A 179 0.87 3.87 -18.04
CA ASN A 179 0.25 4.02 -19.36
C ASN A 179 1.14 4.88 -20.28
N VAL A 180 1.43 4.36 -21.48
CA VAL A 180 2.29 5.04 -22.46
C VAL A 180 1.42 5.77 -23.48
N VAL A 181 1.52 7.09 -23.50
CA VAL A 181 0.86 7.96 -24.48
C VAL A 181 1.88 8.35 -25.55
N THR A 182 1.51 8.20 -26.84
CA THR A 182 2.38 8.63 -27.96
C THR A 182 2.51 10.16 -27.98
N GLU A 183 3.62 10.70 -28.48
CA GLU A 183 3.83 12.15 -28.49
C GLU A 183 2.72 12.90 -29.25
N GLU A 184 2.25 12.37 -30.38
CA GLU A 184 1.13 12.94 -31.11
C GLU A 184 -0.14 13.05 -30.26
N ASN A 185 -0.44 12.02 -29.48
CA ASN A 185 -1.61 12.03 -28.60
C ASN A 185 -1.40 12.92 -27.38
N LYS A 186 -0.19 13.07 -26.86
CA LYS A 186 0.13 14.02 -25.80
C LYS A 186 -0.17 15.47 -26.19
N GLU A 187 0.22 15.85 -27.42
CA GLU A 187 -0.06 17.19 -27.92
C GLU A 187 -1.58 17.45 -27.99
N LYS A 188 -2.35 16.48 -28.50
CA LYS A 188 -3.81 16.57 -28.56
C LYS A 188 -4.44 16.64 -27.16
N LEU A 189 -3.99 15.80 -26.23
CA LEU A 189 -4.50 15.77 -24.85
C LEU A 189 -4.19 17.07 -24.13
N ASN A 190 -2.97 17.60 -24.27
CA ASN A 190 -2.57 18.88 -23.69
C ASN A 190 -3.40 20.04 -24.26
N PHE A 191 -3.67 20.03 -25.57
CA PHE A 191 -4.55 21.04 -26.18
C PHE A 191 -5.95 21.00 -25.59
N ILE A 192 -6.53 19.81 -25.47
CA ILE A 192 -7.88 19.62 -24.88
C ILE A 192 -7.87 20.02 -23.40
N ALA A 193 -6.85 19.61 -22.64
CA ALA A 193 -6.74 19.94 -21.23
C ALA A 193 -6.72 21.47 -20.99
N ASN A 194 -5.96 22.19 -21.81
CA ASN A 194 -5.89 23.66 -21.75
C ASN A 194 -7.21 24.32 -22.17
N ALA A 195 -7.84 23.85 -23.25
CA ALA A 195 -9.11 24.37 -23.74
C ALA A 195 -10.28 24.14 -22.76
N CYS A 196 -10.25 23.01 -22.03
CA CYS A 196 -11.28 22.64 -21.07
C CYS A 196 -10.92 23.03 -19.62
N LEU A 197 -9.81 23.69 -19.37
CA LEU A 197 -9.30 24.07 -18.04
C LEU A 197 -9.24 22.87 -17.07
N ILE A 198 -8.77 21.72 -17.56
CA ILE A 198 -8.63 20.51 -16.77
C ILE A 198 -7.53 20.71 -15.73
N LYS A 199 -7.81 20.35 -14.48
CA LYS A 199 -6.85 20.48 -13.39
C LYS A 199 -5.66 19.54 -13.57
N PRO A 200 -4.44 19.90 -13.08
CA PRO A 200 -3.23 19.10 -13.23
C PRO A 200 -3.31 17.69 -12.63
N GLU A 201 -4.20 17.47 -11.66
CA GLU A 201 -4.43 16.15 -11.06
C GLU A 201 -5.06 15.14 -12.02
N TYR A 202 -5.64 15.62 -13.13
CA TYR A 202 -6.29 14.82 -14.18
C TYR A 202 -5.51 14.86 -15.51
N ASP A 203 -4.17 15.00 -15.44
CA ASP A 203 -3.30 15.07 -16.62
C ASP A 203 -3.26 13.74 -17.38
N CYS A 204 -4.15 13.61 -18.37
CA CYS A 204 -4.24 12.42 -19.22
C CYS A 204 -3.00 12.20 -20.10
N ALA A 205 -2.18 13.22 -20.33
CA ALA A 205 -1.00 13.13 -21.18
C ALA A 205 0.20 12.50 -20.46
N ASN A 206 0.34 12.73 -19.14
CA ASN A 206 1.55 12.41 -18.41
C ASN A 206 1.33 11.51 -17.18
N MET A 207 0.09 11.17 -16.84
CA MET A 207 -0.22 10.34 -15.69
C MET A 207 -1.05 9.12 -16.06
N SER A 208 -0.85 8.03 -15.31
CA SER A 208 -1.78 6.91 -15.28
C SER A 208 -2.99 7.24 -14.38
N PHE A 209 -4.04 6.47 -14.53
CA PHE A 209 -5.22 6.57 -13.67
C PHE A 209 -4.89 6.39 -12.18
N LEU A 210 -4.03 5.42 -11.84
CA LEU A 210 -3.58 5.21 -10.47
C LEU A 210 -2.87 6.46 -9.89
N GLN A 211 -1.97 7.06 -10.65
CA GLN A 211 -1.28 8.29 -10.25
C GLN A 211 -2.25 9.46 -10.06
N SER A 212 -3.23 9.59 -10.94
CA SER A 212 -4.27 10.61 -10.84
C SER A 212 -5.11 10.43 -9.58
N ILE A 213 -5.61 9.23 -9.30
CA ILE A 213 -6.39 8.93 -8.09
C ILE A 213 -5.62 9.26 -6.81
N CYS A 214 -4.35 8.88 -6.73
CA CYS A 214 -3.51 9.18 -5.56
C CYS A 214 -3.31 10.69 -5.34
N LYS A 215 -3.33 11.49 -6.41
CA LYS A 215 -3.26 12.97 -6.31
C LYS A 215 -4.60 13.60 -5.95
N VAL A 216 -5.70 13.10 -6.52
CA VAL A 216 -7.05 13.63 -6.28
C VAL A 216 -7.53 13.35 -4.86
N ILE A 217 -7.15 12.18 -4.29
CA ILE A 217 -7.54 11.76 -2.96
C ILE A 217 -6.27 11.56 -2.11
N PRO A 218 -5.71 12.61 -1.48
CA PRO A 218 -4.40 12.55 -0.82
C PRO A 218 -4.29 11.53 0.33
N ASN A 219 -5.39 11.21 0.97
CA ASN A 219 -5.44 10.27 2.10
C ASN A 219 -6.23 9.00 1.77
N ILE A 220 -6.23 8.59 0.50
CA ILE A 220 -6.88 7.34 0.11
C ILE A 220 -6.22 6.17 0.88
N PRO A 221 -7.00 5.27 1.51
CA PRO A 221 -6.44 4.10 2.17
C PRO A 221 -5.64 3.26 1.17
N GLN A 222 -4.38 2.98 1.52
CA GLN A 222 -3.47 2.20 0.69
C GLN A 222 -2.92 1.02 1.49
N THR A 223 -2.86 -0.14 0.85
CA THR A 223 -2.25 -1.34 1.43
C THR A 223 -1.21 -1.87 0.45
N LEU A 224 0.04 -1.92 0.88
CA LEU A 224 1.11 -2.57 0.12
C LEU A 224 1.00 -4.08 0.29
N LEU A 225 0.86 -4.82 -0.82
CA LEU A 225 0.97 -6.27 -0.84
C LEU A 225 2.46 -6.63 -0.82
N ARG A 226 2.95 -7.02 0.35
CA ARG A 226 4.38 -7.17 0.60
C ARG A 226 4.94 -8.52 0.17
N GLU A 227 4.14 -9.57 0.15
CA GLU A 227 4.61 -10.92 -0.16
C GLU A 227 4.77 -11.13 -1.66
N HIS A 228 5.95 -11.56 -2.07
CA HIS A 228 6.28 -11.79 -3.47
C HIS A 228 6.55 -13.28 -3.75
N TYR A 229 5.80 -13.86 -4.69
CA TYR A 229 5.78 -15.31 -4.99
C TYR A 229 6.22 -15.66 -6.44
N ARG A 230 6.56 -14.67 -7.27
CA ARG A 230 6.71 -14.89 -8.71
C ARG A 230 8.15 -14.98 -9.20
N CYS A 231 8.99 -14.02 -8.85
CA CYS A 231 10.32 -13.89 -9.41
C CYS A 231 11.39 -14.63 -8.57
N HIS A 232 12.49 -15.03 -9.23
CA HIS A 232 13.66 -15.56 -8.54
C HIS A 232 14.19 -14.54 -7.52
N PRO A 233 14.62 -14.97 -6.30
CA PRO A 233 15.01 -14.06 -5.21
C PRO A 233 16.05 -13.00 -5.59
N ARG A 234 17.05 -13.36 -6.39
CA ARG A 234 18.09 -12.41 -6.83
C ARG A 234 17.54 -11.27 -7.70
N ILE A 235 16.52 -11.55 -8.53
CA ILE A 235 15.90 -10.55 -9.41
C ILE A 235 15.04 -9.62 -8.58
N ILE A 236 14.14 -10.20 -7.77
CA ILE A 236 13.21 -9.37 -7.01
C ILE A 236 13.90 -8.58 -5.91
N ASN A 237 14.99 -9.11 -5.33
CA ASN A 237 15.74 -8.38 -4.31
C ASN A 237 16.37 -7.08 -4.86
N PHE A 238 16.82 -7.09 -6.10
CA PHE A 238 17.26 -5.85 -6.77
C PHE A 238 16.12 -4.83 -6.86
N CYS A 239 14.95 -5.25 -7.34
CA CYS A 239 13.76 -4.39 -7.43
C CYS A 239 13.32 -3.90 -6.04
N ASN A 240 13.34 -4.79 -5.05
CA ASN A 240 12.97 -4.49 -3.67
C ASN A 240 13.80 -3.34 -3.10
N GLN A 241 15.11 -3.41 -3.26
CA GLN A 241 16.01 -2.35 -2.78
C GLN A 241 15.89 -1.04 -3.56
N LYS A 242 15.62 -1.12 -4.88
CA LYS A 242 15.60 0.08 -5.75
C LYS A 242 14.27 0.83 -5.72
N PHE A 243 13.15 0.12 -5.60
CA PHE A 243 11.82 0.67 -5.82
C PHE A 243 10.90 0.57 -4.60
N TYR A 244 11.14 -0.41 -3.71
CA TYR A 244 10.24 -0.69 -2.60
C TYR A 244 10.88 -0.51 -1.22
N GLY A 245 12.04 0.13 -1.15
CA GLY A 245 12.71 0.45 0.12
C GLY A 245 13.11 -0.78 0.97
N GLY A 246 13.08 -1.98 0.40
CA GLY A 246 13.31 -3.23 1.14
C GLY A 246 12.06 -3.85 1.76
N ASP A 247 10.87 -3.29 1.52
CA ASP A 247 9.63 -3.67 2.20
C ASP A 247 9.01 -4.98 1.72
N LEU A 248 9.43 -5.51 0.56
CA LEU A 248 8.89 -6.76 0.04
C LEU A 248 9.46 -7.98 0.79
N VAL A 249 8.59 -8.91 1.12
CA VAL A 249 8.92 -10.21 1.68
C VAL A 249 9.02 -11.23 0.55
N ILE A 250 10.22 -11.76 0.31
CA ILE A 250 10.49 -12.69 -0.79
C ILE A 250 10.15 -14.11 -0.32
N MET A 251 9.07 -14.67 -0.87
CA MET A 251 8.55 -16.00 -0.53
C MET A 251 9.01 -17.08 -1.51
N THR A 252 9.65 -16.72 -2.62
CA THR A 252 10.23 -17.66 -3.61
C THR A 252 11.56 -18.22 -3.10
N ARG A 253 11.85 -19.48 -3.48
CA ARG A 253 13.10 -20.21 -3.14
C ARG A 253 14.06 -20.26 -4.33
#